data_3ef72378922ac74342209421d8e6ead1
#
_entry.id   3ef72378922ac74342209421d8e6ead1
#
_cell.length_a   1.000
_cell.length_b   1.000
_cell.length_c   1.000
_cell.angle_alpha   90.00
_cell.angle_beta   90.00
_cell.angle_gamma   90.00
#
_symmetry.space_group_name_H-M   'P 1'
#
loop_
_entity.id
_entity.type
_entity.pdbx_description
1 polymer ?
#
loop_
_entity_poly.entity_id
_entity_poly.type
_entity_poly.pdbx_seq_one_letter_code
_entity_poly.pdbx_strand_id
1 'polypeptide(L)'
;SSAASDVYKRQEYGCGEPGCGVGCECDRFMEVWNLVFTQFDKDEDGNYNRLPNPNIDTGMGLERLAVVMQGVDNLFEIDTVQDVMKHICRIANIEYKKDDKKDVSLRVITDHIRSTVMMVSDGVIPSNEGRGYVLRRLLRRAARHGKLLGINKQFLFEVADTVIECSKGAYPELDEKRDYIRNIIKKEEERFDATIDNGLNVLNGYIEAAQKEGRKELTGIKAFKLHDTYGFPVDLTIEMAEEKGLEVDVDGFNKAMQEQKDTARDARAEGSSWDGNETFEFENAEPTVFVGYDTLETDAKVVGIVVEEEGVCDTIIENQKGFIVTDKTPFYAEMGGQVGDIGTITINGKAANVVNTTKTEDGYYLHETEVQLTPIKVGDTVTMSVDKVHRTDVCRNHTATHILDKALRDVLGSHVAQAGSLVESDRLRFDFSHFEAMTTEQIKQAEDIVNEKILESIDVTVQELPIEEAKKLGAIALFGDCLLYTSDAADEL
;
A
#
# COMPACT_ATOMS: atom_id res chain seq x y z
N SER A 1 -4.47 30.60 -8.30
CA SER A 1 -4.72 30.84 -6.88
C SER A 1 -3.78 31.92 -6.36
N SER A 2 -4.25 32.75 -5.45
CA SER A 2 -3.41 33.68 -4.66
C SER A 2 -3.44 33.20 -3.21
N ALA A 3 -2.31 33.33 -2.51
CA ALA A 3 -2.22 32.95 -1.11
C ALA A 3 -1.91 34.19 -0.26
N ALA A 4 -2.47 34.23 0.95
CA ALA A 4 -2.11 35.18 2.00
C ALA A 4 -1.85 34.36 3.28
N SER A 5 -0.85 34.78 4.05
CA SER A 5 -0.50 34.08 5.29
C SER A 5 -0.58 35.05 6.47
N ASP A 6 -1.15 34.57 7.56
CA ASP A 6 -1.07 35.26 8.85
C ASP A 6 0.19 34.78 9.57
N VAL A 7 1.08 35.70 9.90
CA VAL A 7 2.40 35.38 10.43
C VAL A 7 2.63 36.02 11.80
N TYR A 8 3.15 35.24 12.73
CA TYR A 8 3.60 35.74 14.04
C TYR A 8 5.04 36.26 13.95
N LYS A 9 5.26 37.51 14.34
CA LYS A 9 6.55 38.18 14.24
C LYS A 9 7.37 38.02 15.53
N ARG A 10 8.51 37.37 15.41
CA ARG A 10 9.47 37.09 16.49
C ARG A 10 10.74 37.90 16.24
N GLN A 11 10.83 39.10 16.81
CA GLN A 11 11.92 40.03 16.48
C GLN A 11 13.31 39.53 16.87
N GLU A 12 13.41 38.80 17.95
CA GLU A 12 14.63 38.21 18.52
C GLU A 12 15.26 37.12 17.64
N TYR A 13 14.48 36.51 16.72
CA TYR A 13 14.93 35.42 15.83
C TYR A 13 15.30 35.91 14.42
N GLY A 14 15.38 37.21 14.21
CA GLY A 14 15.75 37.78 12.90
C GLY A 14 17.20 37.51 12.52
N CYS A 15 17.47 37.29 11.23
CA CYS A 15 18.83 37.10 10.71
C CYS A 15 19.70 38.36 10.75
N GLY A 16 19.12 39.53 11.07
CA GLY A 16 19.85 40.81 11.12
C GLY A 16 20.12 41.46 9.76
N GLU A 17 19.78 40.80 8.67
CA GLU A 17 20.02 41.32 7.31
C GLU A 17 19.08 42.48 6.96
N PRO A 18 19.54 43.51 6.20
CA PRO A 18 18.73 44.67 5.85
C PRO A 18 17.43 44.37 5.11
N GLY A 19 17.33 43.24 4.44
CA GLY A 19 16.15 42.77 3.69
C GLY A 19 15.26 41.82 4.46
N CYS A 20 15.47 41.59 5.77
CA CYS A 20 14.71 40.64 6.56
C CYS A 20 13.23 41.03 6.66
N GLY A 21 12.36 40.33 5.94
CA GLY A 21 10.93 40.56 5.86
C GLY A 21 10.13 39.23 5.79
N VAL A 22 8.84 39.35 5.55
CA VAL A 22 7.99 38.17 5.28
C VAL A 22 8.52 37.45 4.06
N GLY A 23 8.72 36.11 4.17
CA GLY A 23 9.36 35.28 3.13
C GLY A 23 10.86 35.08 3.31
N CYS A 24 11.49 35.68 4.33
CA CYS A 24 12.84 35.35 4.76
C CYS A 24 12.85 33.96 5.40
N GLU A 25 13.85 33.13 5.10
CA GLU A 25 13.99 31.76 5.66
C GLU A 25 14.41 31.73 7.14
N CYS A 26 14.63 32.90 7.75
CA CYS A 26 14.89 32.97 9.19
C CYS A 26 13.59 32.81 10.00
N ASP A 27 13.72 32.38 11.26
CA ASP A 27 12.58 32.10 12.15
C ASP A 27 11.85 33.37 12.66
N ARG A 28 12.13 34.56 12.11
CA ARG A 28 11.51 35.81 12.50
C ARG A 28 10.01 35.88 12.22
N PHE A 29 9.58 35.26 11.09
CA PHE A 29 8.18 35.24 10.68
C PHE A 29 7.69 33.79 10.61
N MET A 30 6.94 33.38 11.61
CA MET A 30 6.33 32.05 11.66
C MET A 30 4.91 32.13 11.11
N GLU A 31 4.65 31.43 10.01
CA GLU A 31 3.31 31.29 9.46
C GLU A 31 2.44 30.48 10.41
N VAL A 32 1.30 31.02 10.81
CA VAL A 32 0.31 30.36 11.67
C VAL A 32 -0.91 29.94 10.87
N TRP A 33 -1.34 30.77 9.92
CA TRP A 33 -2.53 30.54 9.13
C TRP A 33 -2.27 30.86 7.66
N ASN A 34 -2.68 29.94 6.78
CA ASN A 34 -2.60 30.09 5.34
C ASN A 34 -4.00 30.21 4.75
N LEU A 35 -4.19 31.20 3.86
CA LEU A 35 -5.44 31.50 3.18
C LEU A 35 -5.20 31.42 1.67
N VAL A 36 -5.75 30.42 1.01
CA VAL A 36 -5.62 30.20 -0.43
C VAL A 36 -6.91 30.58 -1.15
N PHE A 37 -6.82 31.58 -2.02
CA PHE A 37 -7.95 32.06 -2.81
C PHE A 37 -7.98 31.33 -4.15
N THR A 38 -8.91 30.38 -4.30
CA THR A 38 -9.07 29.57 -5.51
C THR A 38 -10.11 30.21 -6.41
N GLN A 39 -9.68 30.70 -7.58
CA GLN A 39 -10.52 31.40 -8.54
C GLN A 39 -10.58 30.68 -9.90
N PHE A 40 -9.64 29.79 -10.18
CA PHE A 40 -9.49 29.13 -11.46
C PHE A 40 -9.28 27.64 -11.28
N ASP A 41 -9.85 26.87 -12.18
CA ASP A 41 -9.58 25.47 -12.41
C ASP A 41 -8.65 25.29 -13.61
N LYS A 42 -7.70 24.35 -13.56
CA LYS A 42 -6.78 24.05 -14.63
C LYS A 42 -7.26 22.78 -15.34
N ASP A 43 -7.66 22.90 -16.63
CA ASP A 43 -8.06 21.76 -17.44
C ASP A 43 -6.87 20.90 -17.88
N GLU A 44 -7.15 19.77 -18.51
CA GLU A 44 -6.15 18.80 -19.01
C GLU A 44 -5.22 19.43 -20.06
N ASP A 45 -5.71 20.42 -20.83
CA ASP A 45 -4.94 21.18 -21.82
C ASP A 45 -4.07 22.29 -21.19
N GLY A 46 -4.17 22.48 -19.86
CA GLY A 46 -3.39 23.48 -19.12
C GLY A 46 -3.99 24.88 -19.08
N ASN A 47 -5.21 25.10 -19.58
CA ASN A 47 -5.89 26.38 -19.54
C ASN A 47 -6.50 26.63 -18.16
N TYR A 48 -6.50 27.90 -17.72
CA TYR A 48 -7.10 28.33 -16.46
C TYR A 48 -8.51 28.83 -16.66
N ASN A 49 -9.50 28.00 -16.36
CA ASN A 49 -10.93 28.34 -16.45
C ASN A 49 -11.39 28.95 -15.13
N ARG A 50 -12.14 30.06 -15.21
CA ARG A 50 -12.65 30.71 -13.99
C ARG A 50 -13.73 29.86 -13.35
N LEU A 51 -13.60 29.59 -12.05
CA LEU A 51 -14.62 28.88 -11.28
C LEU A 51 -15.91 29.68 -11.22
N PRO A 52 -17.08 29.04 -11.40
CA PRO A 52 -18.38 29.69 -11.24
C PRO A 52 -18.55 30.26 -9.83
N ASN A 53 -18.05 29.56 -8.83
CA ASN A 53 -18.07 29.96 -7.42
C ASN A 53 -16.63 29.94 -6.90
N PRO A 54 -15.92 31.09 -6.89
CA PRO A 54 -14.62 31.19 -6.23
C PRO A 54 -14.72 30.81 -4.75
N ASN A 55 -13.71 30.15 -4.24
CA ASN A 55 -13.66 29.72 -2.83
C ASN A 55 -12.36 30.12 -2.16
N ILE A 56 -12.32 30.00 -0.82
CA ILE A 56 -11.14 30.19 0.00
C ILE A 56 -10.89 28.86 0.70
N ASP A 57 -9.72 28.30 0.46
CA ASP A 57 -9.21 27.17 1.21
C ASP A 57 -8.26 27.68 2.31
N THR A 58 -8.45 27.22 3.54
CA THR A 58 -7.68 27.72 4.67
C THR A 58 -7.07 26.59 5.47
N GLY A 59 -5.81 26.77 5.90
CA GLY A 59 -5.12 25.86 6.79
C GLY A 59 -4.45 26.61 7.96
N MET A 60 -4.70 26.18 9.19
CA MET A 60 -4.07 26.71 10.37
C MET A 60 -3.34 25.62 11.15
N GLY A 61 -2.10 25.88 11.54
CA GLY A 61 -1.33 24.98 12.39
C GLY A 61 -1.72 25.12 13.86
N LEU A 62 -2.49 24.15 14.41
CA LEU A 62 -2.89 24.17 15.82
C LEU A 62 -1.68 24.29 16.76
N GLU A 63 -0.62 23.54 16.53
CA GLU A 63 0.58 23.57 17.36
C GLU A 63 1.36 24.89 17.22
N ARG A 64 1.39 25.48 16.01
CA ARG A 64 1.97 26.82 15.81
C ARG A 64 1.18 27.88 16.55
N LEU A 65 -0.16 27.79 16.53
CA LEU A 65 -1.01 28.68 17.33
C LEU A 65 -0.75 28.47 18.82
N ALA A 66 -0.63 27.24 19.30
CA ALA A 66 -0.33 26.93 20.68
C ALA A 66 1.04 27.50 21.12
N VAL A 67 2.07 27.46 20.27
CA VAL A 67 3.37 28.12 20.53
C VAL A 67 3.18 29.59 20.82
N VAL A 68 2.38 30.29 19.98
CA VAL A 68 2.10 31.73 20.17
C VAL A 68 1.32 31.99 21.45
N MET A 69 0.26 31.20 21.68
CA MET A 69 -0.64 31.40 22.83
C MET A 69 0.02 31.07 24.18
N GLN A 70 0.91 30.08 24.19
CA GLN A 70 1.66 29.67 25.39
C GLN A 70 2.95 30.49 25.59
N GLY A 71 3.36 31.31 24.59
CA GLY A 71 4.56 32.15 24.66
C GLY A 71 5.85 31.36 24.76
N VAL A 72 5.91 30.18 24.07
CA VAL A 72 7.09 29.30 24.05
C VAL A 72 7.86 29.43 22.73
N ASP A 73 9.11 28.95 22.71
CA ASP A 73 10.02 29.20 21.57
C ASP A 73 9.75 28.32 20.36
N ASN A 74 9.28 27.09 20.57
CA ASN A 74 9.03 26.10 19.49
C ASN A 74 7.95 25.10 19.87
N LEU A 75 7.51 24.31 18.89
CA LEU A 75 6.43 23.33 19.07
C LEU A 75 6.74 22.22 20.10
N PHE A 76 8.03 21.93 20.35
CA PHE A 76 8.42 20.93 21.35
C PHE A 76 8.24 21.42 22.80
N GLU A 77 7.90 22.68 22.99
CA GLU A 77 7.72 23.30 24.30
C GLU A 77 6.25 23.53 24.69
N ILE A 78 5.31 23.27 23.76
CA ILE A 78 3.89 23.29 24.11
C ILE A 78 3.54 22.15 25.06
N ASP A 79 2.53 22.33 25.88
CA ASP A 79 2.12 21.44 26.97
C ASP A 79 1.96 19.97 26.54
N THR A 80 1.14 19.69 25.51
CA THR A 80 0.85 18.33 25.04
C THR A 80 2.10 17.59 24.52
N VAL A 81 3.02 18.31 23.87
CA VAL A 81 4.27 17.74 23.38
C VAL A 81 5.27 17.53 24.50
N GLN A 82 5.30 18.47 25.48
CA GLN A 82 6.14 18.37 26.66
C GLN A 82 5.82 17.17 27.54
N ASP A 83 4.58 16.72 27.61
CA ASP A 83 4.24 15.52 28.39
C ASP A 83 4.89 14.26 27.81
N VAL A 84 4.90 14.13 26.49
CA VAL A 84 5.60 13.04 25.77
C VAL A 84 7.11 13.15 26.00
N MET A 85 7.68 14.33 25.80
CA MET A 85 9.12 14.57 25.97
C MET A 85 9.60 14.31 27.40
N LYS A 86 8.86 14.75 28.41
CA LYS A 86 9.15 14.48 29.82
C LYS A 86 9.12 12.99 30.15
N HIS A 87 8.26 12.22 29.49
CA HIS A 87 8.26 10.77 29.64
C HIS A 87 9.56 10.16 29.12
N ILE A 88 10.02 10.55 27.93
CA ILE A 88 11.30 10.10 27.36
C ILE A 88 12.47 10.53 28.27
N CYS A 89 12.47 11.77 28.76
CA CYS A 89 13.47 12.28 29.70
C CYS A 89 13.57 11.43 30.97
N ARG A 90 12.44 10.99 31.53
CA ARG A 90 12.40 10.10 32.72
C ARG A 90 13.00 8.74 32.42
N ILE A 91 12.66 8.14 31.25
CA ILE A 91 13.22 6.85 30.84
C ILE A 91 14.74 6.94 30.67
N ALA A 92 15.23 7.99 30.02
CA ALA A 92 16.65 8.22 29.74
C ALA A 92 17.43 8.80 30.93
N ASN A 93 16.76 9.23 31.99
CA ASN A 93 17.33 9.95 33.15
C ASN A 93 18.13 11.18 32.72
N ILE A 94 17.55 12.04 31.86
CA ILE A 94 18.16 13.28 31.36
C ILE A 94 17.17 14.44 31.44
N GLU A 95 17.65 15.67 31.29
CA GLU A 95 16.84 16.89 31.23
C GLU A 95 16.93 17.53 29.85
N TYR A 96 15.81 18.03 29.34
CA TYR A 96 15.74 18.82 28.12
C TYR A 96 16.39 20.21 28.32
N LYS A 97 17.00 20.76 27.27
CA LYS A 97 17.76 22.06 27.28
C LYS A 97 19.03 22.03 28.13
N LYS A 98 19.67 20.88 28.31
CA LYS A 98 20.96 20.75 28.98
C LYS A 98 22.11 20.34 28.07
N ASP A 99 21.81 19.70 26.96
CA ASP A 99 22.78 19.17 26.00
C ASP A 99 22.16 19.16 24.60
N ASP A 100 22.63 20.03 23.71
CA ASP A 100 22.07 20.22 22.37
C ASP A 100 21.98 18.92 21.56
N LYS A 101 22.95 18.02 21.69
CA LYS A 101 22.92 16.74 20.97
C LYS A 101 21.84 15.80 21.51
N LYS A 102 21.67 15.76 22.81
CA LYS A 102 20.59 14.99 23.44
C LYS A 102 19.23 15.59 23.15
N ASP A 103 19.15 16.92 23.09
CA ASP A 103 17.92 17.63 22.75
C ASP A 103 17.43 17.31 21.33
N VAL A 104 18.35 17.18 20.36
CA VAL A 104 18.00 16.69 19.01
C VAL A 104 17.37 15.30 19.10
N SER A 105 17.99 14.38 19.85
CA SER A 105 17.46 13.01 20.00
C SER A 105 16.09 13.00 20.67
N LEU A 106 15.89 13.82 21.71
CA LEU A 106 14.60 13.97 22.39
C LEU A 106 13.49 14.45 21.43
N ARG A 107 13.80 15.47 20.61
CA ARG A 107 12.84 16.01 19.62
C ARG A 107 12.51 14.97 18.55
N VAL A 108 13.51 14.27 18.02
CA VAL A 108 13.30 13.22 17.02
C VAL A 108 12.39 12.11 17.56
N ILE A 109 12.66 11.60 18.76
CA ILE A 109 11.82 10.54 19.34
C ILE A 109 10.40 11.07 19.56
N THR A 110 10.24 12.26 20.11
CA THR A 110 8.94 12.87 20.40
C THR A 110 8.10 13.05 19.12
N ASP A 111 8.70 13.58 18.06
CA ASP A 111 8.04 13.78 16.76
C ASP A 111 7.63 12.46 16.13
N HIS A 112 8.57 11.52 16.06
CA HIS A 112 8.36 10.25 15.38
C HIS A 112 7.35 9.34 16.07
N ILE A 113 7.36 9.29 17.42
CA ILE A 113 6.39 8.44 18.14
C ILE A 113 4.96 8.97 18.03
N ARG A 114 4.78 10.29 18.00
CA ARG A 114 3.46 10.92 17.78
C ARG A 114 2.93 10.55 16.40
N SER A 115 3.74 10.75 15.37
CA SER A 115 3.39 10.38 13.99
C SER A 115 3.10 8.87 13.88
N THR A 116 3.90 8.03 14.51
CA THR A 116 3.75 6.57 14.52
C THR A 116 2.41 6.14 15.10
N VAL A 117 2.02 6.69 16.26
CA VAL A 117 0.75 6.34 16.92
C VAL A 117 -0.43 6.61 16.00
N MET A 118 -0.45 7.78 15.34
CA MET A 118 -1.52 8.15 14.41
C MET A 118 -1.52 7.23 13.18
N MET A 119 -0.37 7.02 12.54
CA MET A 119 -0.26 6.13 11.36
C MET A 119 -0.74 4.71 11.66
N VAL A 120 -0.36 4.14 12.81
CA VAL A 120 -0.80 2.78 13.19
C VAL A 120 -2.30 2.75 13.47
N SER A 121 -2.85 3.79 14.11
CA SER A 121 -4.30 3.92 14.32
C SER A 121 -5.08 3.95 13.00
N ASP A 122 -4.50 4.60 11.96
CA ASP A 122 -5.07 4.67 10.61
C ASP A 122 -4.83 3.39 9.78
N GLY A 123 -4.35 2.32 10.42
CA GLY A 123 -4.18 1.02 9.78
C GLY A 123 -2.86 0.82 9.03
N VAL A 124 -1.91 1.74 9.12
CA VAL A 124 -0.58 1.56 8.51
C VAL A 124 0.23 0.57 9.33
N ILE A 125 0.77 -0.46 8.67
CA ILE A 125 1.63 -1.48 9.29
C ILE A 125 3.05 -1.34 8.75
N PRO A 126 4.12 -1.53 9.59
CA PRO A 126 5.50 -1.46 9.13
C PRO A 126 5.79 -2.47 8.02
N SER A 127 6.24 -1.99 6.87
CA SER A 127 6.56 -2.82 5.69
C SER A 127 7.86 -2.37 5.00
N ASN A 128 8.22 -3.01 3.90
CA ASN A 128 9.40 -2.64 3.10
C ASN A 128 9.07 -1.62 2.00
N GLU A 129 7.80 -1.33 1.74
CA GLU A 129 7.35 -0.47 0.64
C GLU A 129 6.23 0.48 1.07
N GLY A 130 6.00 1.52 0.28
CA GLY A 130 4.89 2.43 0.44
C GLY A 130 4.82 3.14 1.80
N ARG A 131 3.63 3.32 2.31
CA ARG A 131 3.37 4.01 3.59
C ARG A 131 3.97 3.26 4.78
N GLY A 132 3.96 1.92 4.75
CA GLY A 132 4.52 1.09 5.81
C GLY A 132 6.05 1.21 5.92
N TYR A 133 6.76 1.47 4.82
CA TYR A 133 8.19 1.78 4.85
C TYR A 133 8.46 3.09 5.60
N VAL A 134 7.65 4.13 5.36
CA VAL A 134 7.79 5.41 6.08
C VAL A 134 7.60 5.19 7.58
N LEU A 135 6.56 4.47 7.99
CA LEU A 135 6.32 4.12 9.39
C LEU A 135 7.49 3.35 10.01
N ARG A 136 7.98 2.33 9.33
CA ARG A 136 9.16 1.55 9.77
C ARG A 136 10.39 2.43 9.94
N ARG A 137 10.64 3.35 9.01
CA ARG A 137 11.74 4.30 9.08
C ARG A 137 11.65 5.21 10.31
N LEU A 138 10.47 5.77 10.59
CA LEU A 138 10.25 6.63 11.76
C LEU A 138 10.51 5.87 13.06
N LEU A 139 9.99 4.66 13.20
CA LEU A 139 10.19 3.81 14.38
C LEU A 139 11.67 3.48 14.61
N ARG A 140 12.36 3.03 13.55
CA ARG A 140 13.78 2.66 13.65
C ARG A 140 14.68 3.84 13.95
N ARG A 141 14.36 5.02 13.39
CA ARG A 141 15.08 6.25 13.70
C ARG A 141 14.86 6.66 15.16
N ALA A 142 13.64 6.59 15.65
CA ALA A 142 13.34 6.86 17.07
C ALA A 142 14.05 5.87 18.01
N ALA A 143 14.06 4.58 17.71
CA ALA A 143 14.77 3.58 18.49
C ALA A 143 16.29 3.82 18.53
N ARG A 144 16.92 4.18 17.39
CA ARG A 144 18.32 4.59 17.34
C ARG A 144 18.61 5.78 18.25
N HIS A 145 17.79 6.84 18.17
CA HIS A 145 17.95 8.00 19.02
C HIS A 145 17.78 7.66 20.50
N GLY A 146 16.93 6.68 20.85
CA GLY A 146 16.87 6.10 22.19
C GLY A 146 18.21 5.53 22.64
N LYS A 147 18.89 4.73 21.80
CA LYS A 147 20.23 4.22 22.10
C LYS A 147 21.28 5.34 22.27
N LEU A 148 21.20 6.41 21.48
CA LEU A 148 22.08 7.59 21.66
C LEU A 148 21.85 8.30 22.99
N LEU A 149 20.63 8.23 23.55
CA LEU A 149 20.31 8.73 24.88
C LEU A 149 20.67 7.75 26.01
N GLY A 150 21.21 6.56 25.67
CA GLY A 150 21.58 5.51 26.63
C GLY A 150 20.44 4.59 27.05
N ILE A 151 19.30 4.61 26.35
CA ILE A 151 18.20 3.69 26.60
C ILE A 151 18.51 2.34 25.92
N ASN A 152 18.76 1.31 26.73
CA ASN A 152 19.15 -0.04 26.27
C ASN A 152 18.00 -1.06 26.35
N LYS A 153 16.77 -0.61 26.51
CA LYS A 153 15.56 -1.43 26.53
C LYS A 153 14.56 -0.89 25.53
N GLN A 154 13.59 -1.70 25.14
CA GLN A 154 12.43 -1.24 24.41
C GLN A 154 11.65 -0.24 25.25
N PHE A 155 11.23 0.85 24.66
CA PHE A 155 10.58 1.94 25.38
C PHE A 155 9.55 2.70 24.55
N LEU A 156 9.60 2.61 23.22
CA LEU A 156 8.70 3.39 22.35
C LEU A 156 7.24 3.04 22.58
N PHE A 157 6.92 1.78 22.86
CA PHE A 157 5.57 1.36 23.19
C PHE A 157 5.05 1.94 24.53
N GLU A 158 5.94 2.19 25.50
CA GLU A 158 5.61 2.89 26.76
C GLU A 158 5.30 4.36 26.50
N VAL A 159 6.11 5.01 25.65
CA VAL A 159 5.92 6.42 25.28
C VAL A 159 4.65 6.61 24.44
N ALA A 160 4.29 5.62 23.59
CA ALA A 160 3.06 5.64 22.82
C ALA A 160 1.81 5.77 23.69
N ASP A 161 1.78 5.16 24.87
CA ASP A 161 0.69 5.33 25.83
C ASP A 161 0.48 6.80 26.24
N THR A 162 1.57 7.55 26.43
CA THR A 162 1.48 8.97 26.75
C THR A 162 0.93 9.78 25.58
N VAL A 163 1.31 9.43 24.33
CA VAL A 163 0.74 10.06 23.13
C VAL A 163 -0.77 9.80 23.06
N ILE A 164 -1.19 8.57 23.31
CA ILE A 164 -2.61 8.19 23.33
C ILE A 164 -3.36 8.99 24.42
N GLU A 165 -2.82 9.04 25.66
CA GLU A 165 -3.44 9.79 26.74
C GLU A 165 -3.60 11.28 26.42
N CYS A 166 -2.61 11.91 25.80
CA CYS A 166 -2.66 13.32 25.41
C CYS A 166 -3.64 13.58 24.26
N SER A 167 -3.96 12.57 23.43
CA SER A 167 -4.69 12.73 22.17
C SER A 167 -6.09 12.14 22.18
N LYS A 168 -6.40 11.19 23.06
CA LYS A 168 -7.69 10.44 23.09
C LYS A 168 -8.94 11.32 23.27
N GLY A 169 -8.79 12.51 23.80
CA GLY A 169 -9.90 13.45 23.94
C GLY A 169 -10.42 13.97 22.60
N ALA A 170 -9.53 14.10 21.60
CA ALA A 170 -9.86 14.49 20.23
C ALA A 170 -9.99 13.27 19.30
N TYR A 171 -9.28 12.18 19.60
CA TYR A 171 -9.18 10.96 18.81
C TYR A 171 -9.47 9.73 19.69
N PRO A 172 -10.73 9.46 20.04
CA PRO A 172 -11.11 8.37 20.98
C PRO A 172 -10.71 6.99 20.47
N GLU A 173 -10.63 6.79 19.15
CA GLU A 173 -10.18 5.57 18.50
C GLU A 173 -8.76 5.14 18.89
N LEU A 174 -7.92 6.08 19.33
CA LEU A 174 -6.57 5.76 19.83
C LEU A 174 -6.63 4.92 21.11
N ASP A 175 -7.59 5.20 21.98
CA ASP A 175 -7.78 4.44 23.22
C ASP A 175 -8.38 3.05 22.94
N GLU A 176 -9.33 2.96 22.01
CA GLU A 176 -9.93 1.71 21.56
C GLU A 176 -8.89 0.77 20.94
N LYS A 177 -7.94 1.32 20.17
CA LYS A 177 -6.85 0.57 19.50
C LYS A 177 -5.55 0.53 20.29
N ARG A 178 -5.53 0.93 21.56
CA ARG A 178 -4.33 1.07 22.40
C ARG A 178 -3.44 -0.18 22.37
N ASP A 179 -3.98 -1.33 22.64
CA ASP A 179 -3.22 -2.58 22.71
C ASP A 179 -2.65 -2.97 21.33
N TYR A 180 -3.41 -2.73 20.27
CA TYR A 180 -2.96 -2.93 18.89
C TYR A 180 -1.78 -2.02 18.56
N ILE A 181 -1.89 -0.71 18.81
CA ILE A 181 -0.83 0.28 18.57
C ILE A 181 0.44 -0.11 19.33
N ARG A 182 0.31 -0.42 20.63
CA ARG A 182 1.43 -0.87 21.47
C ARG A 182 2.13 -2.10 20.92
N ASN A 183 1.37 -3.12 20.51
CA ASN A 183 1.93 -4.37 20.00
C ASN A 183 2.69 -4.17 18.70
N ILE A 184 2.17 -3.39 17.75
CA ILE A 184 2.87 -3.06 16.50
C ILE A 184 4.20 -2.36 16.77
N ILE A 185 4.19 -1.31 17.61
CA ILE A 185 5.38 -0.55 17.95
C ILE A 185 6.41 -1.46 18.65
N LYS A 186 5.97 -2.21 19.65
CA LYS A 186 6.83 -3.11 20.42
C LYS A 186 7.49 -4.17 19.53
N LYS A 187 6.72 -4.81 18.65
CA LYS A 187 7.24 -5.85 17.74
C LYS A 187 8.24 -5.31 16.72
N GLU A 188 8.00 -4.12 16.16
CA GLU A 188 8.96 -3.51 15.23
C GLU A 188 10.23 -3.05 15.96
N GLU A 189 10.11 -2.54 17.20
CA GLU A 189 11.25 -2.19 18.05
C GLU A 189 12.07 -3.44 18.41
N GLU A 190 11.43 -4.56 18.81
CA GLU A 190 12.09 -5.85 19.07
C GLU A 190 12.86 -6.37 17.84
N ARG A 191 12.22 -6.34 16.65
CA ARG A 191 12.84 -6.76 15.39
C ARG A 191 14.05 -5.91 15.05
N PHE A 192 13.97 -4.61 15.29
CA PHE A 192 15.06 -3.69 15.02
C PHE A 192 16.19 -3.87 16.01
N ASP A 193 15.90 -4.04 17.31
CA ASP A 193 16.93 -4.32 18.33
C ASP A 193 17.72 -5.59 18.02
N ALA A 194 17.07 -6.62 17.49
CA ALA A 194 17.76 -7.85 17.08
C ALA A 194 18.74 -7.66 15.89
N THR A 195 18.52 -6.65 15.06
CA THR A 195 19.30 -6.42 13.83
C THR A 195 20.21 -5.20 13.90
N ILE A 196 19.89 -4.20 14.74
CA ILE A 196 20.59 -2.91 14.77
C ILE A 196 22.06 -3.04 15.15
N ASP A 197 22.39 -3.83 16.15
CA ASP A 197 23.78 -3.97 16.62
C ASP A 197 24.67 -4.59 15.54
N ASN A 198 24.16 -5.56 14.80
CA ASN A 198 24.86 -6.14 13.65
C ASN A 198 25.00 -5.12 12.50
N GLY A 199 23.92 -4.42 12.16
CA GLY A 199 23.93 -3.37 11.13
C GLY A 199 24.90 -2.23 11.47
N LEU A 200 24.90 -1.77 12.72
CA LEU A 200 25.82 -0.74 13.22
C LEU A 200 27.28 -1.19 13.15
N ASN A 201 27.58 -2.43 13.54
CA ASN A 201 28.94 -2.96 13.47
C ASN A 201 29.44 -3.05 12.02
N VAL A 202 28.59 -3.52 11.10
CA VAL A 202 28.91 -3.58 9.67
C VAL A 202 29.10 -2.19 9.07
N LEU A 203 28.22 -1.25 9.37
CA LEU A 203 28.31 0.14 8.89
C LEU A 203 29.59 0.83 9.42
N ASN A 204 29.88 0.71 10.71
CA ASN A 204 31.12 1.23 11.29
C ASN A 204 32.35 0.64 10.61
N GLY A 205 32.37 -0.67 10.35
CA GLY A 205 33.44 -1.30 9.59
C GLY A 205 33.58 -0.75 8.16
N TYR A 206 32.48 -0.45 7.48
CA TYR A 206 32.52 0.16 6.15
C TYR A 206 33.02 1.60 6.18
N ILE A 207 32.63 2.39 7.19
CA ILE A 207 33.08 3.77 7.42
C ILE A 207 34.59 3.79 7.70
N GLU A 208 35.08 2.95 8.64
CA GLU A 208 36.49 2.86 8.97
C GLU A 208 37.35 2.42 7.77
N ALA A 209 36.88 1.47 6.98
CA ALA A 209 37.54 1.05 5.75
C ALA A 209 37.63 2.19 4.74
N ALA A 210 36.55 2.92 4.52
CA ALA A 210 36.51 4.06 3.62
C ALA A 210 37.49 5.17 4.07
N GLN A 211 37.49 5.50 5.36
CA GLN A 211 38.41 6.49 5.93
C GLN A 211 39.87 6.07 5.81
N LYS A 212 40.22 4.78 6.08
CA LYS A 212 41.59 4.25 5.90
C LYS A 212 42.06 4.30 4.44
N GLU A 213 41.16 4.13 3.49
CA GLU A 213 41.43 4.21 2.05
C GLU A 213 41.37 5.66 1.51
N GLY A 214 41.10 6.65 2.38
CA GLY A 214 40.98 8.06 1.99
C GLY A 214 39.77 8.36 1.11
N ARG A 215 38.76 7.49 1.08
CA ARG A 215 37.50 7.71 0.36
C ARG A 215 36.62 8.67 1.16
N LYS A 216 35.89 9.50 0.44
CA LYS A 216 34.91 10.42 1.02
C LYS A 216 33.47 9.91 0.86
N GLU A 217 33.30 8.74 0.25
CA GLU A 217 32.01 8.21 -0.10
C GLU A 217 31.90 6.71 0.24
N LEU A 218 30.73 6.33 0.71
CA LEU A 218 30.30 4.93 0.89
C LEU A 218 29.54 4.51 -0.36
N THR A 219 29.93 3.41 -1.00
CA THR A 219 29.31 2.94 -2.26
C THR A 219 27.86 2.51 -2.04
N GLY A 220 26.99 2.75 -3.03
CA GLY A 220 25.56 2.40 -3.03
C GLY A 220 25.31 0.92 -2.79
N ILE A 221 26.17 0.02 -3.32
CA ILE A 221 26.10 -1.43 -3.09
C ILE A 221 26.24 -1.79 -1.59
N LYS A 222 27.12 -1.09 -0.85
CA LYS A 222 27.27 -1.32 0.60
C LYS A 222 26.05 -0.83 1.37
N ALA A 223 25.51 0.34 0.98
CA ALA A 223 24.27 0.87 1.55
C ALA A 223 23.09 -0.05 1.25
N PHE A 224 22.99 -0.58 0.02
CA PHE A 224 21.99 -1.58 -0.37
C PHE A 224 22.09 -2.85 0.46
N LYS A 225 23.29 -3.39 0.66
CA LYS A 225 23.50 -4.59 1.50
C LYS A 225 23.04 -4.37 2.94
N LEU A 226 23.30 -3.21 3.51
CA LEU A 226 22.80 -2.84 4.84
C LEU A 226 21.27 -2.82 4.87
N HIS A 227 20.64 -2.27 3.85
CA HIS A 227 19.20 -2.21 3.73
C HIS A 227 18.56 -3.59 3.54
N ASP A 228 19.03 -4.35 2.55
CA ASP A 228 18.46 -5.63 2.14
C ASP A 228 18.70 -6.75 3.19
N THR A 229 19.93 -6.89 3.65
CA THR A 229 20.31 -8.01 4.53
C THR A 229 20.04 -7.73 6.01
N TYR A 230 20.26 -6.50 6.46
CA TYR A 230 20.13 -6.13 7.88
C TYR A 230 18.88 -5.29 8.16
N GLY A 231 18.08 -4.96 7.13
CA GLY A 231 16.91 -4.10 7.27
C GLY A 231 17.26 -2.71 7.80
N PHE A 232 18.50 -2.24 7.57
CA PHE A 232 18.99 -0.96 8.05
C PHE A 232 18.57 0.15 7.08
N PRO A 233 17.71 1.11 7.48
CA PRO A 233 17.22 2.14 6.57
C PRO A 233 18.35 2.93 5.93
N VAL A 234 18.25 3.21 4.63
CA VAL A 234 19.29 3.95 3.91
C VAL A 234 19.50 5.36 4.47
N ASP A 235 18.41 6.03 4.89
CA ASP A 235 18.49 7.36 5.53
C ASP A 235 19.33 7.31 6.81
N LEU A 236 19.24 6.23 7.57
CA LEU A 236 20.04 6.03 8.77
C LEU A 236 21.51 5.77 8.43
N THR A 237 21.77 5.08 7.31
CA THR A 237 23.10 4.90 6.76
C THR A 237 23.72 6.24 6.35
N ILE A 238 22.93 7.09 5.67
CA ILE A 238 23.33 8.44 5.23
C ILE A 238 23.67 9.30 6.46
N GLU A 239 22.74 9.43 7.41
CA GLU A 239 22.92 10.23 8.63
C GLU A 239 24.21 9.84 9.39
N MET A 240 24.46 8.54 9.55
CA MET A 240 25.65 8.06 10.25
C MET A 240 26.94 8.24 9.47
N ALA A 241 26.89 8.13 8.15
CA ALA A 241 28.06 8.36 7.29
C ALA A 241 28.43 9.85 7.30
N GLU A 242 27.44 10.74 7.21
CA GLU A 242 27.61 12.21 7.28
C GLU A 242 28.17 12.66 8.63
N GLU A 243 27.71 12.07 9.75
CA GLU A 243 28.29 12.32 11.09
C GLU A 243 29.81 12.03 11.16
N LYS A 244 30.31 11.17 10.25
CA LYS A 244 31.71 10.78 10.11
C LYS A 244 32.45 11.46 8.94
N GLY A 245 31.78 12.40 8.26
CA GLY A 245 32.31 13.14 7.11
C GLY A 245 32.40 12.33 5.81
N LEU A 246 31.54 11.34 5.64
CA LEU A 246 31.40 10.53 4.44
C LEU A 246 30.04 10.81 3.78
N GLU A 247 30.00 10.89 2.47
CA GLU A 247 28.78 10.87 1.67
C GLU A 247 28.36 9.44 1.37
N VAL A 248 27.12 9.23 0.92
CA VAL A 248 26.62 7.92 0.48
C VAL A 248 26.17 8.04 -0.98
N ASP A 249 26.63 7.10 -1.81
CA ASP A 249 26.21 6.97 -3.21
C ASP A 249 24.75 6.49 -3.27
N VAL A 250 23.82 7.45 -3.19
CA VAL A 250 22.36 7.21 -3.22
C VAL A 250 21.91 6.72 -4.59
N ASP A 251 22.55 7.19 -5.68
CA ASP A 251 22.21 6.76 -7.04
C ASP A 251 22.56 5.29 -7.27
N GLY A 252 23.74 4.86 -6.80
CA GLY A 252 24.13 3.45 -6.81
C GLY A 252 23.26 2.58 -5.92
N PHE A 253 22.77 3.09 -4.79
CA PHE A 253 21.79 2.41 -3.94
C PHE A 253 20.46 2.21 -4.69
N ASN A 254 19.92 3.26 -5.29
CA ASN A 254 18.67 3.23 -6.03
C ASN A 254 18.75 2.27 -7.23
N LYS A 255 19.87 2.24 -7.91
CA LYS A 255 20.13 1.30 -9.01
C LYS A 255 20.11 -0.15 -8.54
N ALA A 256 20.78 -0.47 -7.43
CA ALA A 256 20.77 -1.81 -6.86
C ALA A 256 19.36 -2.24 -6.39
N MET A 257 18.58 -1.31 -5.84
CA MET A 257 17.16 -1.53 -5.47
C MET A 257 16.32 -1.83 -6.70
N GLN A 258 16.53 -1.11 -7.81
CA GLN A 258 15.79 -1.34 -9.05
C GLN A 258 16.15 -2.69 -9.67
N GLU A 259 17.44 -3.04 -9.74
CA GLU A 259 17.90 -4.35 -10.22
C GLU A 259 17.28 -5.51 -9.44
N GLN A 260 17.11 -5.37 -8.11
CA GLN A 260 16.43 -6.36 -7.28
C GLN A 260 14.94 -6.46 -7.63
N LYS A 261 14.27 -5.31 -7.80
CA LYS A 261 12.85 -5.27 -8.18
C LYS A 261 12.60 -5.91 -9.55
N ASP A 262 13.45 -5.59 -10.51
CA ASP A 262 13.36 -6.13 -11.85
C ASP A 262 13.60 -7.65 -11.84
N THR A 263 14.60 -8.13 -11.11
CA THR A 263 14.83 -9.58 -10.92
C THR A 263 13.62 -10.28 -10.25
N ALA A 264 13.00 -9.64 -9.27
CA ALA A 264 11.79 -10.17 -8.61
C ALA A 264 10.56 -10.12 -9.52
N ARG A 265 10.48 -9.12 -10.42
CA ARG A 265 9.43 -8.99 -11.44
C ARG A 265 9.61 -10.04 -12.54
N ASP A 266 10.81 -10.21 -13.05
CA ASP A 266 11.13 -11.22 -14.07
C ASP A 266 10.85 -12.64 -13.56
N ALA A 267 11.17 -12.93 -12.32
CA ALA A 267 10.83 -14.22 -11.69
C ALA A 267 9.31 -14.43 -11.50
N ARG A 268 8.50 -13.36 -11.52
CA ARG A 268 7.03 -13.45 -11.51
C ARG A 268 6.43 -13.51 -12.93
N ALA A 269 7.12 -12.91 -13.91
CA ALA A 269 6.67 -12.80 -15.30
C ALA A 269 6.76 -14.13 -16.10
N GLU A 270 7.43 -15.16 -15.57
CA GLU A 270 7.41 -16.50 -16.20
C GLU A 270 6.02 -17.16 -16.23
N GLY A 271 4.96 -16.51 -15.70
CA GLY A 271 3.59 -17.03 -15.64
C GLY A 271 2.54 -16.27 -16.48
N SER A 272 2.86 -15.10 -17.07
CA SER A 272 1.88 -14.32 -17.84
C SER A 272 2.55 -13.64 -19.03
N SER A 273 2.23 -14.07 -20.23
CA SER A 273 2.83 -13.59 -21.48
C SER A 273 2.23 -12.30 -22.03
N TRP A 274 1.27 -11.65 -21.33
CA TRP A 274 0.63 -10.43 -21.82
C TRP A 274 0.32 -9.45 -20.68
N ASP A 275 0.86 -8.20 -20.76
CA ASP A 275 0.49 -7.10 -19.87
C ASP A 275 -0.88 -6.56 -20.31
N GLY A 276 -1.92 -6.68 -19.46
CA GLY A 276 -3.32 -6.32 -19.72
C GLY A 276 -3.61 -4.83 -19.95
N ASN A 277 -2.61 -4.01 -20.30
CA ASN A 277 -2.74 -2.57 -20.54
C ASN A 277 -2.85 -2.18 -22.03
N GLU A 278 -2.98 -3.13 -22.96
CA GLU A 278 -3.20 -2.77 -24.37
C GLU A 278 -4.67 -2.50 -24.64
N THR A 279 -4.97 -1.31 -25.14
CA THR A 279 -6.29 -0.94 -25.64
C THR A 279 -6.45 -1.42 -27.06
N PHE A 280 -7.47 -2.26 -27.30
CA PHE A 280 -7.84 -2.73 -28.63
C PHE A 280 -9.09 -1.97 -29.10
N GLU A 281 -9.04 -1.34 -30.25
CA GLU A 281 -10.21 -0.74 -30.89
C GLU A 281 -10.82 -1.78 -31.86
N PHE A 282 -12.07 -2.20 -31.60
CA PHE A 282 -12.84 -3.05 -32.48
C PHE A 282 -13.91 -2.21 -33.18
N GLU A 283 -13.92 -2.15 -34.51
CA GLU A 283 -14.85 -1.36 -35.30
C GLU A 283 -16.31 -1.74 -34.99
N ASN A 284 -17.08 -0.79 -34.43
CA ASN A 284 -18.51 -0.93 -34.11
C ASN A 284 -18.87 -2.05 -33.13
N ALA A 285 -17.95 -2.50 -32.28
CA ALA A 285 -18.25 -3.47 -31.23
C ALA A 285 -18.69 -2.75 -29.93
N GLU A 286 -19.74 -3.28 -29.30
CA GLU A 286 -20.10 -2.91 -27.93
C GLU A 286 -19.36 -3.80 -26.94
N PRO A 287 -19.17 -3.36 -25.67
CA PRO A 287 -18.56 -4.18 -24.63
C PRO A 287 -19.24 -5.54 -24.50
N THR A 288 -18.46 -6.57 -24.18
CA THR A 288 -18.97 -7.95 -24.05
C THR A 288 -19.94 -8.07 -22.87
N VAL A 289 -21.09 -8.69 -23.08
CA VAL A 289 -22.07 -8.97 -22.02
C VAL A 289 -21.71 -10.28 -21.33
N PHE A 290 -21.45 -10.24 -20.03
CA PHE A 290 -21.19 -11.44 -19.23
C PHE A 290 -22.51 -12.13 -18.84
N VAL A 291 -22.64 -13.43 -19.15
CA VAL A 291 -23.83 -14.26 -18.84
C VAL A 291 -23.48 -15.50 -17.99
N GLY A 292 -22.25 -15.56 -17.49
CA GLY A 292 -21.69 -16.75 -16.83
C GLY A 292 -22.21 -17.02 -15.41
N TYR A 293 -23.04 -16.13 -14.85
CA TYR A 293 -23.77 -16.43 -13.61
C TYR A 293 -24.99 -17.32 -13.87
N ASP A 294 -25.60 -17.21 -15.05
CA ASP A 294 -26.83 -17.92 -15.38
C ASP A 294 -26.58 -19.21 -16.17
N THR A 295 -25.53 -19.22 -17.01
CA THR A 295 -25.25 -20.36 -17.90
C THR A 295 -23.75 -20.56 -18.11
N LEU A 296 -23.37 -21.84 -18.29
CA LEU A 296 -21.98 -22.23 -18.65
C LEU A 296 -21.81 -22.44 -20.16
N GLU A 297 -22.89 -22.33 -20.95
CA GLU A 297 -22.87 -22.46 -22.40
C GLU A 297 -23.78 -21.43 -23.05
N THR A 298 -23.31 -20.80 -24.13
CA THR A 298 -24.09 -19.85 -24.90
C THR A 298 -23.61 -19.74 -26.33
N ASP A 299 -24.54 -19.48 -27.28
CA ASP A 299 -24.14 -19.08 -28.64
C ASP A 299 -23.83 -17.57 -28.63
N ALA A 300 -22.71 -17.18 -29.20
CA ALA A 300 -22.22 -15.80 -29.24
C ALA A 300 -21.70 -15.45 -30.63
N LYS A 301 -21.70 -14.15 -30.96
CA LYS A 301 -21.16 -13.64 -32.22
C LYS A 301 -19.74 -13.13 -32.00
N VAL A 302 -18.79 -13.51 -32.82
CA VAL A 302 -17.43 -13.00 -32.81
C VAL A 302 -17.43 -11.54 -33.27
N VAL A 303 -16.96 -10.62 -32.44
CA VAL A 303 -16.92 -9.18 -32.72
C VAL A 303 -15.51 -8.64 -32.90
N GLY A 304 -14.48 -9.39 -32.45
CA GLY A 304 -13.10 -9.03 -32.61
C GLY A 304 -12.19 -10.25 -32.53
N ILE A 305 -11.03 -10.15 -33.16
CA ILE A 305 -9.96 -11.15 -33.14
C ILE A 305 -8.64 -10.41 -33.04
N VAL A 306 -7.76 -10.85 -32.15
CA VAL A 306 -6.39 -10.37 -32.02
C VAL A 306 -5.44 -11.54 -32.15
N VAL A 307 -4.49 -11.48 -33.08
CA VAL A 307 -3.46 -12.52 -33.29
C VAL A 307 -2.13 -12.03 -32.73
N GLU A 308 -1.41 -12.89 -32.04
CA GLU A 308 -0.24 -12.55 -31.22
C GLU A 308 0.86 -11.77 -31.98
N GLU A 309 1.06 -12.03 -33.28
CA GLU A 309 2.10 -11.35 -34.09
C GLU A 309 1.52 -10.32 -35.08
N GLU A 310 0.21 -10.33 -35.33
CA GLU A 310 -0.44 -9.55 -36.39
C GLU A 310 -1.33 -8.41 -35.85
N GLY A 311 -1.68 -8.46 -34.54
CA GLY A 311 -2.61 -7.50 -33.91
C GLY A 311 -4.08 -7.78 -34.26
N VAL A 312 -4.92 -6.74 -34.35
CA VAL A 312 -6.34 -6.86 -34.66
C VAL A 312 -6.53 -7.35 -36.10
N CYS A 313 -7.23 -8.46 -36.28
CA CYS A 313 -7.46 -9.15 -37.56
C CYS A 313 -8.92 -9.54 -37.75
N ASP A 314 -9.31 -9.83 -38.98
CA ASP A 314 -10.65 -10.35 -39.32
C ASP A 314 -10.78 -11.86 -39.18
N THR A 315 -9.67 -12.58 -39.07
CA THR A 315 -9.65 -14.06 -39.08
C THR A 315 -8.47 -14.60 -38.30
N ILE A 316 -8.69 -15.63 -37.47
CA ILE A 316 -7.66 -16.47 -36.88
C ILE A 316 -7.69 -17.84 -37.54
N ILE A 317 -6.53 -18.39 -37.94
CA ILE A 317 -6.41 -19.64 -38.67
C ILE A 317 -5.80 -20.75 -37.83
N GLU A 318 -5.75 -21.97 -38.42
CA GLU A 318 -5.19 -23.17 -37.78
C GLU A 318 -3.74 -22.95 -37.29
N ASN A 319 -3.47 -23.37 -36.04
CA ASN A 319 -2.18 -23.24 -35.32
C ASN A 319 -1.76 -21.80 -34.98
N GLN A 320 -2.65 -20.82 -35.08
CA GLN A 320 -2.42 -19.48 -34.53
C GLN A 320 -2.91 -19.40 -33.09
N LYS A 321 -2.18 -18.64 -32.31
CA LYS A 321 -2.57 -18.21 -30.97
C LYS A 321 -3.08 -16.76 -31.02
N GLY A 322 -4.10 -16.49 -30.25
CA GLY A 322 -4.67 -15.16 -30.21
C GLY A 322 -5.89 -15.08 -29.31
N PHE A 323 -6.55 -13.95 -29.33
CA PHE A 323 -7.73 -13.67 -28.52
C PHE A 323 -8.96 -13.57 -29.40
N ILE A 324 -10.03 -14.22 -28.99
CA ILE A 324 -11.36 -14.08 -29.60
C ILE A 324 -12.23 -13.24 -28.67
N VAL A 325 -12.86 -12.21 -29.22
CA VAL A 325 -13.79 -11.33 -28.52
C VAL A 325 -15.21 -11.57 -29.07
N THR A 326 -16.19 -11.68 -28.17
CA THR A 326 -17.57 -11.98 -28.52
C THR A 326 -18.52 -10.95 -27.94
N ASP A 327 -19.73 -10.82 -28.52
CA ASP A 327 -20.78 -9.91 -28.04
C ASP A 327 -21.29 -10.27 -26.65
N LYS A 328 -21.25 -11.55 -26.27
CA LYS A 328 -21.56 -12.06 -24.93
C LYS A 328 -20.72 -13.29 -24.61
N THR A 329 -20.49 -13.55 -23.32
CA THR A 329 -19.64 -14.67 -22.89
C THR A 329 -20.15 -15.30 -21.58
N PRO A 330 -20.04 -16.64 -21.43
CA PRO A 330 -20.23 -17.31 -20.16
C PRO A 330 -18.91 -17.43 -19.37
N PHE A 331 -17.76 -17.03 -19.96
CA PHE A 331 -16.44 -17.16 -19.35
C PHE A 331 -16.18 -16.00 -18.39
N TYR A 332 -15.84 -16.31 -17.15
CA TYR A 332 -15.39 -15.35 -16.16
C TYR A 332 -13.95 -14.90 -16.47
N ALA A 333 -13.73 -13.60 -16.52
CA ALA A 333 -12.40 -13.06 -16.76
C ALA A 333 -11.59 -13.05 -15.46
N GLU A 334 -10.27 -13.13 -15.55
CA GLU A 334 -9.36 -12.96 -14.42
C GLU A 334 -9.61 -11.61 -13.73
N MET A 335 -10.04 -11.66 -12.47
CA MET A 335 -10.37 -10.47 -11.68
C MET A 335 -10.40 -10.82 -10.20
N GLY A 336 -10.06 -9.85 -9.31
CA GLY A 336 -10.15 -10.02 -7.86
C GLY A 336 -9.27 -11.14 -7.30
N GLY A 337 -8.20 -11.52 -8.00
CA GLY A 337 -7.31 -12.64 -7.61
C GLY A 337 -7.82 -14.03 -8.03
N GLN A 338 -9.00 -14.13 -8.66
CA GLN A 338 -9.49 -15.34 -9.26
C GLN A 338 -8.95 -15.48 -10.69
N VAL A 339 -8.47 -16.68 -11.05
CA VAL A 339 -8.05 -17.00 -12.42
C VAL A 339 -9.22 -16.98 -13.40
N GLY A 340 -8.94 -16.68 -14.66
CA GLY A 340 -9.91 -16.73 -15.75
C GLY A 340 -10.41 -18.15 -16.02
N ASP A 341 -11.61 -18.24 -16.57
CA ASP A 341 -12.16 -19.53 -17.01
C ASP A 341 -11.45 -20.08 -18.22
N ILE A 342 -11.46 -21.40 -18.29
CA ILE A 342 -11.04 -22.21 -19.43
C ILE A 342 -12.22 -22.97 -20.04
N GLY A 343 -12.08 -23.39 -21.26
CA GLY A 343 -13.14 -24.16 -21.93
C GLY A 343 -12.94 -24.27 -23.43
N THR A 344 -14.04 -24.17 -24.20
CA THR A 344 -14.00 -24.31 -25.66
C THR A 344 -14.91 -23.30 -26.37
N ILE A 345 -14.45 -22.85 -27.53
CA ILE A 345 -15.23 -22.12 -28.53
C ILE A 345 -15.41 -23.04 -29.72
N THR A 346 -16.65 -23.39 -30.06
CA THR A 346 -16.98 -24.38 -31.12
C THR A 346 -17.65 -23.70 -32.31
N ILE A 347 -17.17 -23.98 -33.50
CA ILE A 347 -17.77 -23.60 -34.78
C ILE A 347 -17.84 -24.79 -35.70
N ASN A 348 -19.00 -25.04 -36.34
CA ASN A 348 -19.21 -26.16 -37.29
C ASN A 348 -18.77 -27.53 -36.75
N GLY A 349 -18.95 -27.77 -35.42
CA GLY A 349 -18.58 -29.02 -34.77
C GLY A 349 -17.09 -29.22 -34.53
N LYS A 350 -16.28 -28.16 -34.70
CA LYS A 350 -14.86 -28.13 -34.37
C LYS A 350 -14.59 -27.14 -33.26
N ALA A 351 -13.78 -27.50 -32.30
CA ALA A 351 -13.50 -26.69 -31.08
C ALA A 351 -12.11 -26.04 -31.11
N ALA A 352 -12.02 -24.80 -30.66
CA ALA A 352 -10.80 -24.13 -30.22
C ALA A 352 -10.78 -24.12 -28.69
N ASN A 353 -9.64 -24.46 -28.10
CA ASN A 353 -9.50 -24.41 -26.65
C ASN A 353 -9.29 -22.98 -26.17
N VAL A 354 -10.03 -22.58 -25.15
CA VAL A 354 -9.78 -21.36 -24.38
C VAL A 354 -8.92 -21.74 -23.19
N VAL A 355 -7.73 -21.16 -23.11
CA VAL A 355 -6.73 -21.49 -22.07
C VAL A 355 -6.71 -20.46 -20.95
N ASN A 356 -7.22 -19.25 -21.21
CA ASN A 356 -7.41 -18.19 -20.21
C ASN A 356 -8.47 -17.19 -20.72
N THR A 357 -9.03 -16.41 -19.81
CA THR A 357 -9.97 -15.32 -20.12
C THR A 357 -9.59 -14.09 -19.30
N THR A 358 -9.35 -12.97 -19.97
CA THR A 358 -9.04 -11.67 -19.36
C THR A 358 -10.04 -10.61 -19.81
N LYS A 359 -10.01 -9.42 -19.21
CA LYS A 359 -10.93 -8.30 -19.53
C LYS A 359 -10.15 -7.02 -19.69
N THR A 360 -10.45 -6.24 -20.73
CA THR A 360 -9.90 -4.89 -20.94
C THR A 360 -10.64 -3.85 -20.11
N GLU A 361 -10.04 -2.68 -19.91
CA GLU A 361 -10.70 -1.52 -19.24
C GLU A 361 -11.98 -1.09 -19.95
N ASP A 362 -12.04 -1.21 -21.29
CA ASP A 362 -13.20 -0.90 -22.12
C ASP A 362 -14.32 -1.95 -22.06
N GLY A 363 -14.11 -3.03 -21.30
CA GLY A 363 -15.14 -4.06 -21.05
C GLY A 363 -15.19 -5.20 -22.05
N TYR A 364 -14.19 -5.39 -22.90
CA TYR A 364 -14.08 -6.54 -23.79
C TYR A 364 -13.48 -7.73 -23.07
N TYR A 365 -14.09 -8.92 -23.23
CA TYR A 365 -13.55 -10.18 -22.73
C TYR A 365 -12.68 -10.83 -23.79
N LEU A 366 -11.41 -11.03 -23.47
CA LEU A 366 -10.39 -11.61 -24.33
C LEU A 366 -10.26 -13.10 -24.00
N HIS A 367 -10.73 -13.98 -24.90
CA HIS A 367 -10.62 -15.42 -24.75
C HIS A 367 -9.33 -15.88 -25.43
N GLU A 368 -8.29 -16.16 -24.65
CA GLU A 368 -7.01 -16.66 -25.16
C GLU A 368 -7.20 -18.05 -25.74
N THR A 369 -6.98 -18.17 -27.04
CA THR A 369 -7.26 -19.41 -27.78
C THR A 369 -6.08 -19.87 -28.61
N GLU A 370 -5.93 -21.19 -28.70
CA GLU A 370 -5.11 -21.86 -29.68
C GLU A 370 -6.04 -22.57 -30.65
N VAL A 371 -6.13 -22.08 -31.90
CA VAL A 371 -7.04 -22.60 -32.91
C VAL A 371 -6.40 -23.84 -33.58
N GLN A 372 -6.99 -24.99 -33.38
CA GLN A 372 -6.39 -26.24 -33.83
C GLN A 372 -6.88 -26.74 -35.19
N LEU A 373 -8.09 -26.40 -35.67
CA LEU A 373 -8.70 -27.14 -36.78
C LEU A 373 -9.58 -26.35 -37.75
N THR A 374 -9.94 -25.08 -37.50
CA THR A 374 -10.87 -24.35 -38.40
C THR A 374 -10.69 -22.84 -38.23
N PRO A 375 -10.56 -22.10 -39.33
CA PRO A 375 -10.53 -20.62 -39.23
C PRO A 375 -11.82 -20.09 -38.59
N ILE A 376 -11.67 -19.11 -37.71
CA ILE A 376 -12.76 -18.34 -37.10
C ILE A 376 -12.65 -16.89 -37.59
N LYS A 377 -13.79 -16.30 -37.96
CA LYS A 377 -13.87 -14.96 -38.54
C LYS A 377 -14.74 -14.03 -37.69
N VAL A 378 -14.45 -12.75 -37.77
CA VAL A 378 -15.36 -11.73 -37.24
C VAL A 378 -16.71 -11.85 -37.96
N GLY A 379 -17.78 -11.88 -37.16
CA GLY A 379 -19.14 -12.09 -37.62
C GLY A 379 -19.65 -13.55 -37.57
N ASP A 380 -18.78 -14.51 -37.32
CA ASP A 380 -19.18 -15.90 -37.12
C ASP A 380 -20.01 -16.07 -35.84
N THR A 381 -20.94 -17.04 -35.84
CA THR A 381 -21.61 -17.49 -34.63
C THR A 381 -20.91 -18.72 -34.10
N VAL A 382 -20.53 -18.67 -32.84
CA VAL A 382 -19.79 -19.73 -32.14
C VAL A 382 -20.56 -20.18 -30.90
N THR A 383 -20.43 -21.43 -30.52
CA THR A 383 -20.91 -21.94 -29.23
C THR A 383 -19.76 -21.88 -28.24
N MET A 384 -19.94 -21.16 -27.18
CA MET A 384 -18.97 -21.00 -26.07
C MET A 384 -19.34 -21.90 -24.90
N SER A 385 -18.42 -22.72 -24.42
CA SER A 385 -18.67 -23.71 -23.36
C SER A 385 -17.55 -23.65 -22.33
N VAL A 386 -17.88 -23.27 -21.10
CA VAL A 386 -16.94 -23.23 -19.97
C VAL A 386 -16.68 -24.61 -19.43
N ASP A 387 -15.44 -24.94 -19.05
CA ASP A 387 -15.13 -26.16 -18.32
C ASP A 387 -15.80 -26.12 -16.93
N LYS A 388 -16.87 -26.95 -16.84
CA LYS A 388 -17.69 -27.00 -15.61
C LYS A 388 -16.91 -27.46 -14.38
N VAL A 389 -15.95 -28.38 -14.57
CA VAL A 389 -15.18 -28.93 -13.43
C VAL A 389 -14.25 -27.84 -12.91
N HIS A 390 -13.48 -27.21 -13.80
CA HIS A 390 -12.60 -26.10 -13.47
C HIS A 390 -13.36 -24.96 -12.75
N ARG A 391 -14.45 -24.44 -13.35
CA ARG A 391 -15.28 -23.39 -12.75
C ARG A 391 -15.80 -23.77 -11.36
N THR A 392 -16.28 -25.00 -11.19
CA THR A 392 -16.83 -25.45 -9.91
C THR A 392 -15.74 -25.49 -8.82
N ASP A 393 -14.54 -25.94 -9.15
CA ASP A 393 -13.44 -26.03 -8.20
C ASP A 393 -12.91 -24.63 -7.84
N VAL A 394 -12.80 -23.72 -8.82
CA VAL A 394 -12.47 -22.31 -8.58
C VAL A 394 -13.51 -21.65 -7.67
N CYS A 395 -14.81 -21.81 -7.93
CA CYS A 395 -15.88 -21.26 -7.08
C CYS A 395 -15.82 -21.77 -5.63
N ARG A 396 -15.47 -23.06 -5.43
CA ARG A 396 -15.29 -23.62 -4.08
C ARG A 396 -14.13 -22.98 -3.36
N ASN A 397 -12.98 -22.82 -4.06
CA ASN A 397 -11.79 -22.20 -3.49
C ASN A 397 -12.03 -20.70 -3.22
N HIS A 398 -12.79 -20.03 -4.07
CA HIS A 398 -13.17 -18.63 -3.85
C HIS A 398 -14.00 -18.49 -2.56
N THR A 399 -15.06 -19.25 -2.40
CA THR A 399 -15.85 -19.26 -1.16
C THR A 399 -15.00 -19.65 0.05
N ALA A 400 -14.11 -20.62 -0.08
CA ALA A 400 -13.20 -21.02 0.99
C ALA A 400 -12.24 -19.87 1.39
N THR A 401 -11.86 -19.01 0.45
CA THR A 401 -11.02 -17.82 0.72
C THR A 401 -11.74 -16.84 1.66
N HIS A 402 -13.03 -16.58 1.44
CA HIS A 402 -13.83 -15.72 2.34
C HIS A 402 -14.03 -16.33 3.72
N ILE A 403 -14.30 -17.64 3.79
CA ILE A 403 -14.39 -18.35 5.07
C ILE A 403 -13.04 -18.27 5.81
N LEU A 404 -11.92 -18.38 5.10
CA LEU A 404 -10.58 -18.27 5.68
C LEU A 404 -10.30 -16.86 6.21
N ASP A 405 -10.65 -15.79 5.46
CA ASP A 405 -10.52 -14.42 5.96
C ASP A 405 -11.28 -14.23 7.28
N LYS A 406 -12.54 -14.67 7.31
CA LYS A 406 -13.35 -14.58 8.52
C LYS A 406 -12.76 -15.40 9.69
N ALA A 407 -12.29 -16.62 9.43
CA ALA A 407 -11.67 -17.47 10.45
C ALA A 407 -10.38 -16.84 11.00
N LEU A 408 -9.55 -16.25 10.13
CA LEU A 408 -8.33 -15.55 10.55
C LEU A 408 -8.66 -14.32 11.42
N ARG A 409 -9.70 -13.56 11.10
CA ARG A 409 -10.16 -12.43 11.91
C ARG A 409 -10.69 -12.89 13.28
N ASP A 410 -11.37 -13.99 13.34
CA ASP A 410 -11.90 -14.54 14.61
C ASP A 410 -10.78 -15.08 15.51
N VAL A 411 -9.73 -15.67 14.93
CA VAL A 411 -8.61 -16.25 15.69
C VAL A 411 -7.56 -15.21 16.05
N LEU A 412 -7.23 -14.29 15.14
CA LEU A 412 -6.12 -13.35 15.30
C LEU A 412 -6.57 -11.93 15.70
N GLY A 413 -7.82 -11.59 15.42
CA GLY A 413 -8.42 -10.28 15.73
C GLY A 413 -8.80 -9.47 14.49
N SER A 414 -9.62 -8.43 14.71
CA SER A 414 -10.21 -7.57 13.65
C SER A 414 -9.22 -6.76 12.83
N HIS A 415 -7.94 -6.70 13.23
CA HIS A 415 -6.86 -6.03 12.51
C HIS A 415 -6.37 -6.79 11.28
N VAL A 416 -6.75 -8.07 11.15
CA VAL A 416 -6.42 -8.87 9.96
C VAL A 416 -7.12 -8.23 8.76
N ALA A 417 -6.35 -7.91 7.73
CA ALA A 417 -6.85 -7.35 6.48
C ALA A 417 -6.17 -8.05 5.31
N GLN A 418 -6.94 -8.30 4.27
CA GLN A 418 -6.45 -8.88 3.03
C GLN A 418 -5.37 -7.97 2.42
N ALA A 419 -4.25 -8.56 2.02
CA ALA A 419 -3.17 -7.90 1.30
C ALA A 419 -3.06 -8.39 -0.16
N GLY A 420 -3.62 -9.57 -0.45
CA GLY A 420 -3.69 -10.16 -1.76
C GLY A 420 -4.37 -11.52 -1.71
N SER A 421 -4.83 -12.00 -2.86
CA SER A 421 -5.38 -13.36 -3.01
C SER A 421 -5.02 -13.94 -4.37
N LEU A 422 -5.00 -15.24 -4.45
CA LEU A 422 -4.96 -16.00 -5.70
C LEU A 422 -5.86 -17.24 -5.53
N VAL A 423 -6.83 -17.38 -6.43
CA VAL A 423 -7.80 -18.48 -6.41
C VAL A 423 -7.70 -19.27 -7.70
N GLU A 424 -7.21 -20.48 -7.59
CA GLU A 424 -7.03 -21.44 -8.68
C GLU A 424 -7.95 -22.66 -8.46
N SER A 425 -8.03 -23.55 -9.41
CA SER A 425 -8.89 -24.75 -9.28
C SER A 425 -8.37 -25.76 -8.25
N ASP A 426 -7.07 -25.84 -8.03
CA ASP A 426 -6.42 -26.82 -7.15
C ASP A 426 -5.99 -26.25 -5.79
N ARG A 427 -5.93 -24.92 -5.67
CA ARG A 427 -5.49 -24.23 -4.45
C ARG A 427 -6.01 -22.80 -4.38
N LEU A 428 -5.89 -22.24 -3.18
CA LEU A 428 -6.01 -20.80 -2.94
C LEU A 428 -4.77 -20.29 -2.21
N ARG A 429 -4.43 -19.01 -2.40
CA ARG A 429 -3.48 -18.26 -1.59
C ARG A 429 -4.19 -17.02 -1.06
N PHE A 430 -4.06 -16.79 0.23
CA PHE A 430 -4.59 -15.61 0.89
C PHE A 430 -3.47 -14.91 1.65
N ASP A 431 -3.07 -13.75 1.16
CA ASP A 431 -2.06 -12.91 1.79
C ASP A 431 -2.76 -11.91 2.72
N PHE A 432 -2.37 -11.87 3.96
CA PHE A 432 -3.02 -11.01 4.97
C PHE A 432 -2.01 -10.29 5.86
N SER A 433 -2.44 -9.16 6.42
CA SER A 433 -1.64 -8.38 7.36
C SER A 433 -1.77 -8.93 8.77
N HIS A 434 -0.63 -9.29 9.37
CA HIS A 434 -0.52 -9.64 10.79
C HIS A 434 0.88 -9.27 11.29
N PHE A 435 1.00 -8.96 12.58
CA PHE A 435 2.24 -8.43 13.16
C PHE A 435 3.25 -9.52 13.56
N GLU A 436 2.86 -10.79 13.59
CA GLU A 436 3.74 -11.92 13.94
C GLU A 436 3.39 -13.19 13.16
N ALA A 437 4.26 -14.20 13.24
CA ALA A 437 3.96 -15.50 12.67
C ALA A 437 2.85 -16.19 13.49
N MET A 438 1.91 -16.84 12.81
CA MET A 438 0.89 -17.65 13.47
C MET A 438 1.50 -18.81 14.24
N THR A 439 0.96 -19.09 15.43
CA THR A 439 1.31 -20.31 16.16
C THR A 439 0.63 -21.53 15.54
N THR A 440 1.14 -22.73 15.84
CA THR A 440 0.53 -23.99 15.38
C THR A 440 -0.92 -24.12 15.86
N GLU A 441 -1.21 -23.66 17.07
CA GLU A 441 -2.54 -23.67 17.66
C GLU A 441 -3.50 -22.73 16.92
N GLN A 442 -3.05 -21.52 16.57
CA GLN A 442 -3.86 -20.56 15.80
C GLN A 442 -4.16 -21.07 14.38
N ILE A 443 -3.15 -21.66 13.72
CA ILE A 443 -3.34 -22.30 12.41
C ILE A 443 -4.40 -23.40 12.53
N LYS A 444 -4.30 -24.26 13.55
CA LYS A 444 -5.25 -25.34 13.77
C LYS A 444 -6.67 -24.82 14.04
N GLN A 445 -6.82 -23.76 14.83
CA GLN A 445 -8.12 -23.15 15.10
C GLN A 445 -8.75 -22.59 13.82
N ALA A 446 -7.97 -21.87 13.00
CA ALA A 446 -8.47 -21.35 11.72
C ALA A 446 -8.89 -22.49 10.78
N GLU A 447 -8.07 -23.55 10.66
CA GLU A 447 -8.38 -24.75 9.89
C GLU A 447 -9.69 -25.42 10.35
N ASP A 448 -9.87 -25.59 11.65
CA ASP A 448 -11.06 -26.22 12.23
C ASP A 448 -12.32 -25.39 11.93
N ILE A 449 -12.26 -24.05 12.05
CA ILE A 449 -13.37 -23.15 11.71
C ILE A 449 -13.72 -23.27 10.20
N VAL A 450 -12.72 -23.20 9.33
CA VAL A 450 -12.95 -23.30 7.87
C VAL A 450 -13.61 -24.64 7.51
N ASN A 451 -13.09 -25.75 8.04
CA ASN A 451 -13.64 -27.07 7.78
C ASN A 451 -15.07 -27.25 8.34
N GLU A 452 -15.34 -26.70 9.53
CA GLU A 452 -16.69 -26.71 10.10
C GLU A 452 -17.68 -25.99 9.18
N LYS A 453 -17.34 -24.78 8.72
CA LYS A 453 -18.21 -23.98 7.85
C LYS A 453 -18.42 -24.62 6.47
N ILE A 454 -17.41 -25.27 5.91
CA ILE A 454 -17.56 -26.06 4.67
C ILE A 454 -18.54 -27.20 4.87
N LEU A 455 -18.47 -27.93 6.00
CA LEU A 455 -19.35 -29.04 6.32
C LEU A 455 -20.79 -28.62 6.61
N GLU A 456 -21.02 -27.38 7.08
CA GLU A 456 -22.36 -26.81 7.25
C GLU A 456 -23.11 -26.62 5.93
N SER A 457 -22.40 -26.61 4.79
CA SER A 457 -22.98 -26.43 3.45
C SER A 457 -23.86 -25.17 3.37
N ILE A 458 -23.34 -24.03 3.82
CA ILE A 458 -24.06 -22.76 3.86
C ILE A 458 -24.37 -22.29 2.44
N ASP A 459 -25.62 -21.87 2.21
CA ASP A 459 -26.02 -21.31 0.93
C ASP A 459 -25.39 -19.92 0.72
N VAL A 460 -24.75 -19.72 -0.43
CA VAL A 460 -24.18 -18.43 -0.85
C VAL A 460 -25.26 -17.62 -1.58
N THR A 461 -25.53 -16.43 -1.09
CA THR A 461 -26.48 -15.51 -1.73
C THR A 461 -25.74 -14.29 -2.26
N VAL A 462 -26.08 -13.86 -3.49
CA VAL A 462 -25.52 -12.66 -4.13
C VAL A 462 -26.58 -11.58 -4.19
N GLN A 463 -26.23 -10.36 -3.77
CA GLN A 463 -27.11 -9.19 -3.82
C GLN A 463 -26.33 -7.97 -4.28
N GLU A 464 -26.86 -7.21 -5.23
CA GLU A 464 -26.36 -5.90 -5.60
C GLU A 464 -27.04 -4.83 -4.76
N LEU A 465 -26.27 -4.08 -3.97
CA LEU A 465 -26.77 -3.05 -3.06
C LEU A 465 -25.93 -1.77 -3.18
N PRO A 466 -26.54 -0.59 -2.92
CA PRO A 466 -25.77 0.63 -2.71
C PRO A 466 -24.75 0.42 -1.55
N ILE A 467 -23.53 0.93 -1.70
CA ILE A 467 -22.43 0.73 -0.76
C ILE A 467 -22.78 1.04 0.70
N GLU A 468 -23.58 2.08 0.92
CA GLU A 468 -24.05 2.47 2.27
C GLU A 468 -25.03 1.46 2.90
N GLU A 469 -25.76 0.72 2.07
CA GLU A 469 -26.66 -0.35 2.54
C GLU A 469 -25.86 -1.62 2.80
N ALA A 470 -24.92 -1.97 1.94
CA ALA A 470 -24.00 -3.09 2.13
C ALA A 470 -23.22 -2.95 3.44
N LYS A 471 -22.62 -1.77 3.70
CA LYS A 471 -21.93 -1.47 4.97
C LYS A 471 -22.83 -1.64 6.21
N LYS A 472 -24.12 -1.26 6.12
CA LYS A 472 -25.07 -1.44 7.24
C LYS A 472 -25.38 -2.92 7.53
N LEU A 473 -25.26 -3.77 6.53
CA LEU A 473 -25.41 -5.23 6.68
C LEU A 473 -24.12 -5.90 7.22
N GLY A 474 -23.04 -5.13 7.41
CA GLY A 474 -21.78 -5.64 7.94
C GLY A 474 -20.82 -6.15 6.88
N ALA A 475 -21.02 -5.76 5.60
CA ALA A 475 -20.09 -6.10 4.53
C ALA A 475 -18.68 -5.57 4.84
N ILE A 476 -17.67 -6.40 4.58
CA ILE A 476 -16.26 -6.08 4.77
C ILE A 476 -15.75 -5.48 3.47
N ALA A 477 -15.66 -4.14 3.41
CA ALA A 477 -15.12 -3.42 2.26
C ALA A 477 -13.71 -2.92 2.58
N LEU A 478 -12.68 -3.57 2.03
CA LEU A 478 -11.28 -3.27 2.33
C LEU A 478 -10.67 -2.23 1.38
N PHE A 479 -11.20 -2.08 0.19
CA PHE A 479 -10.67 -1.20 -0.85
C PHE A 479 -11.66 -0.06 -1.12
N GLY A 480 -11.57 1.03 -0.33
CA GLY A 480 -12.50 2.17 -0.37
C GLY A 480 -12.64 2.85 -1.73
N ASP A 481 -11.66 2.70 -2.62
CA ASP A 481 -11.64 3.33 -3.94
C ASP A 481 -12.02 2.38 -5.09
N CYS A 482 -11.97 1.06 -4.89
CA CYS A 482 -12.32 0.06 -5.91
C CYS A 482 -13.83 -0.21 -6.04
N LEU A 483 -14.63 0.15 -5.05
CA LEU A 483 -16.07 -0.12 -5.02
C LEU A 483 -16.89 0.74 -5.98
N LEU A 484 -16.29 1.67 -6.71
CA LEU A 484 -16.98 2.53 -7.68
C LEU A 484 -17.12 1.89 -9.07
N TYR A 485 -16.35 0.86 -9.40
CA TYR A 485 -16.29 0.34 -10.78
C TYR A 485 -16.37 -1.18 -10.96
N THR A 486 -16.06 -1.96 -9.98
CA THR A 486 -16.17 -3.43 -10.06
C THR A 486 -16.35 -4.00 -8.67
N SER A 487 -17.56 -4.20 -8.27
CA SER A 487 -17.80 -5.11 -7.18
C SER A 487 -17.84 -6.54 -7.75
N ASP A 488 -16.76 -7.26 -7.61
CA ASP A 488 -16.86 -8.70 -7.58
C ASP A 488 -17.55 -9.06 -6.25
N ALA A 489 -18.59 -9.86 -6.31
CA ALA A 489 -19.34 -10.30 -5.14
C ALA A 489 -18.46 -10.95 -4.04
N ALA A 490 -17.23 -11.30 -4.38
CA ALA A 490 -16.21 -11.83 -3.49
C ALA A 490 -15.58 -10.80 -2.57
N ASP A 491 -15.52 -9.53 -2.96
CA ASP A 491 -14.96 -8.45 -2.17
C ASP A 491 -16.00 -7.77 -1.24
N GLU A 492 -17.28 -8.18 -1.30
CA GLU A 492 -18.40 -7.51 -0.65
C GLU A 492 -19.10 -8.33 0.46
N LEU A 493 -18.67 -9.57 0.73
CA LEU A 493 -19.30 -10.41 1.75
C LEU A 493 -18.50 -10.40 3.05
#